data_1d327c918826ad9432656339cdfbb397
#
_entry.id   1d327c918826ad9432656339cdfbb397
#
_cell.length_a   1.000
_cell.length_b   1.000
_cell.length_c   1.000
_cell.angle_alpha   90.00
_cell.angle_beta   90.00
_cell.angle_gamma   90.00
#
_symmetry.space_group_name_H-M   'P 1'
#
loop_
_entity.id
_entity.type
_entity.pdbx_description
1 polymer ?
#
loop_
_entity_poly.entity_id
_entity_poly.type
_entity_poly.pdbx_seq_one_letter_code
_entity_poly.pdbx_strand_id
1 'polypeptide(L)'
;MNETGHTRIWRQTVPRTSPVAAGVTRKSAAPAGAPQPPDLRPLTPAVLTTGEKYGYDAEHAGKVADLALRIFEQLPQVHGLGPEWAPLLQHAALLHDIGYFVHARRHHRHSQYLIRHDALLSDYPQPWREALGLVARNHRKRPRAAPHAWGAACTRAVLGLSAMLRIADGCDYGHDAAARLGAVRIRRGGLELSLSGVSVGGISRILRRKSRLFARTYALPITFTVEA
;
A
#
# COMPACT_ATOMS: atom_id res chain seq x y z
N MET A 1 17.39 -21.54 14.60
CA MET A 1 16.00 -21.34 15.03
C MET A 1 16.04 -20.34 16.17
N ASN A 2 15.39 -19.17 16.03
CA ASN A 2 15.27 -18.24 17.15
C ASN A 2 14.17 -18.75 18.09
N GLU A 3 14.30 -18.50 19.38
CA GLU A 3 13.42 -18.99 20.48
C GLU A 3 11.92 -18.64 20.39
N THR A 4 11.46 -18.00 19.31
CA THR A 4 10.08 -17.53 19.12
C THR A 4 9.32 -18.21 17.97
N GLY A 5 9.81 -19.28 17.40
CA GLY A 5 9.09 -19.98 16.29
C GLY A 5 8.92 -19.20 14.99
N HIS A 6 9.61 -18.07 14.83
CA HIS A 6 9.54 -17.24 13.64
C HIS A 6 10.61 -17.61 12.64
N THR A 7 10.22 -17.87 11.38
CA THR A 7 11.15 -18.08 10.27
C THR A 7 11.33 -16.78 9.49
N ARG A 8 12.57 -16.24 9.48
CA ARG A 8 12.90 -15.10 8.62
C ARG A 8 12.88 -15.54 7.18
N ILE A 9 11.95 -14.99 6.37
CA ILE A 9 11.82 -15.38 4.97
C ILE A 9 12.64 -14.50 4.03
N TRP A 10 12.93 -13.23 4.40
CA TRP A 10 13.70 -12.35 3.55
C TRP A 10 13.90 -10.94 4.12
N ARG A 11 15.00 -10.27 3.71
CA ARG A 11 15.31 -8.89 4.04
C ARG A 11 15.60 -8.07 2.78
N GLN A 12 14.91 -6.93 2.60
CA GLN A 12 15.23 -5.92 1.60
C GLN A 12 16.27 -4.95 2.15
N THR A 13 17.41 -4.83 1.46
CA THR A 13 18.40 -3.80 1.76
C THR A 13 18.17 -2.55 0.90
N VAL A 14 18.48 -1.39 1.45
CA VAL A 14 18.53 -0.12 0.68
C VAL A 14 19.92 0.00 0.07
N PRO A 15 20.07 0.43 -1.20
CA PRO A 15 21.36 0.70 -1.80
C PRO A 15 22.17 1.71 -0.98
N ARG A 16 23.48 1.50 -0.83
CA ARG A 16 24.39 2.31 0.01
C ARG A 16 24.56 3.77 -0.43
N THR A 17 23.96 4.20 -1.52
CA THR A 17 24.09 5.56 -2.08
C THR A 17 23.10 6.57 -1.51
N SER A 18 22.28 6.20 -0.52
CA SER A 18 21.37 7.14 0.15
C SER A 18 22.03 7.70 1.40
N PRO A 19 22.16 9.03 1.58
CA PRO A 19 22.88 9.65 2.71
C PRO A 19 22.14 9.64 4.04
N VAL A 20 21.23 8.70 4.30
CA VAL A 20 20.37 8.66 5.50
C VAL A 20 20.58 7.36 6.30
N ALA A 21 21.84 6.92 6.47
CA ALA A 21 22.14 5.76 7.31
C ALA A 21 22.55 6.12 8.74
N ALA A 22 22.42 7.38 9.16
CA ALA A 22 22.75 7.82 10.51
C ALA A 22 21.52 8.43 11.21
N GLY A 23 20.94 7.68 12.17
CA GLY A 23 20.01 8.21 13.15
C GLY A 23 18.52 8.08 12.80
N VAL A 24 17.94 6.90 12.97
CA VAL A 24 16.48 6.72 13.01
C VAL A 24 15.94 7.21 14.38
N THR A 25 16.05 8.50 14.62
CA THR A 25 15.30 9.23 15.66
C THR A 25 14.63 10.47 15.10
N ARG A 26 14.56 10.63 13.79
CA ARG A 26 13.70 11.67 13.24
C ARG A 26 12.26 11.16 13.24
N LYS A 27 11.41 11.72 14.13
CA LYS A 27 9.97 11.86 13.87
C LYS A 27 9.88 12.32 12.41
N SER A 28 9.45 11.45 11.51
CA SER A 28 9.08 11.87 10.16
C SER A 28 7.85 12.74 10.36
N ALA A 29 8.05 14.05 10.47
CA ALA A 29 6.94 14.99 10.38
C ALA A 29 6.23 14.69 9.05
N ALA A 30 4.90 14.77 9.06
CA ALA A 30 4.12 14.77 7.83
C ALA A 30 4.84 15.63 6.80
N PRO A 31 4.91 15.22 5.53
CA PRO A 31 5.57 16.05 4.53
C PRO A 31 4.92 17.42 4.57
N ALA A 32 5.63 18.40 5.15
CA ALA A 32 5.13 19.75 5.34
C ALA A 32 4.65 20.27 3.98
N GLY A 33 3.36 20.66 3.91
CA GLY A 33 2.75 21.22 2.70
C GLY A 33 2.00 20.21 1.81
N ALA A 34 1.85 18.94 2.18
CA ALA A 34 0.89 18.08 1.46
C ALA A 34 -0.54 18.54 1.83
N PRO A 35 -1.42 18.80 0.84
CA PRO A 35 -2.81 19.07 1.12
C PRO A 35 -3.42 17.83 1.81
N GLN A 36 -4.23 18.06 2.85
CA GLN A 36 -4.90 16.97 3.55
C GLN A 36 -6.15 16.53 2.77
N PRO A 37 -6.44 15.22 2.68
CA PRO A 37 -7.72 14.76 2.16
C PRO A 37 -8.88 15.29 3.02
N PRO A 38 -10.01 15.64 2.39
CA PRO A 38 -11.26 15.83 3.13
C PRO A 38 -11.71 14.48 3.73
N ASP A 39 -12.78 14.49 4.49
CA ASP A 39 -13.36 13.22 4.94
C ASP A 39 -13.93 12.44 3.75
N LEU A 40 -13.24 11.37 3.37
CA LEU A 40 -13.62 10.50 2.27
C LEU A 40 -14.49 9.31 2.69
N ARG A 41 -14.71 9.11 4.00
CA ARG A 41 -15.51 7.97 4.52
C ARG A 41 -16.94 7.92 3.99
N PRO A 42 -17.65 9.07 3.79
CA PRO A 42 -18.98 9.05 3.20
C PRO A 42 -19.05 8.49 1.77
N LEU A 43 -17.90 8.41 1.07
CA LEU A 43 -17.82 7.91 -0.29
C LEU A 43 -17.60 6.39 -0.37
N THR A 44 -17.42 5.71 0.77
CA THR A 44 -17.21 4.26 0.81
C THR A 44 -18.34 3.47 0.13
N PRO A 45 -19.63 3.78 0.30
CA PRO A 45 -20.70 3.08 -0.43
C PRO A 45 -20.55 3.18 -1.95
N ALA A 46 -20.24 4.36 -2.49
CA ALA A 46 -20.00 4.54 -3.94
C ALA A 46 -18.79 3.74 -4.42
N VAL A 47 -17.74 3.63 -3.60
CA VAL A 47 -16.57 2.82 -3.90
C VAL A 47 -16.92 1.33 -3.96
N LEU A 48 -17.70 0.81 -3.00
CA LEU A 48 -18.14 -0.57 -2.98
C LEU A 48 -19.04 -0.87 -4.20
N THR A 49 -20.04 -0.04 -4.46
CA THR A 49 -20.90 -0.18 -5.65
C THR A 49 -20.11 -0.14 -6.95
N THR A 50 -19.04 0.68 -7.01
CA THR A 50 -18.13 0.69 -8.16
C THR A 50 -17.39 -0.65 -8.28
N GLY A 51 -16.91 -1.21 -7.18
CA GLY A 51 -16.28 -2.53 -7.15
C GLY A 51 -17.22 -3.62 -7.68
N GLU A 52 -18.45 -3.66 -7.17
CA GLU A 52 -19.50 -4.60 -7.57
C GLU A 52 -19.84 -4.46 -9.06
N LYS A 53 -20.01 -3.23 -9.56
CA LYS A 53 -20.26 -2.93 -10.97
C LYS A 53 -19.22 -3.56 -11.89
N TYR A 54 -17.97 -3.60 -11.47
CA TYR A 54 -16.86 -4.16 -12.25
C TYR A 54 -16.48 -5.58 -11.87
N GLY A 55 -17.30 -6.26 -11.06
CA GLY A 55 -17.11 -7.67 -10.71
C GLY A 55 -15.78 -7.93 -9.98
N TYR A 56 -15.42 -7.05 -9.03
CA TYR A 56 -14.20 -7.21 -8.27
C TYR A 56 -14.26 -8.47 -7.37
N ASP A 57 -13.11 -9.02 -7.04
CA ASP A 57 -12.98 -10.05 -6.01
C ASP A 57 -13.09 -9.36 -4.63
N ALA A 58 -14.31 -9.37 -4.06
CA ALA A 58 -14.62 -8.65 -2.83
C ALA A 58 -13.85 -9.20 -1.62
N GLU A 59 -13.60 -10.52 -1.58
CA GLU A 59 -12.86 -11.15 -0.49
C GLU A 59 -11.39 -10.73 -0.52
N HIS A 60 -10.75 -10.84 -1.67
CA HIS A 60 -9.37 -10.37 -1.88
C HIS A 60 -9.24 -8.86 -1.63
N ALA A 61 -10.11 -8.05 -2.24
CA ALA A 61 -10.06 -6.59 -2.11
C ALA A 61 -10.26 -6.14 -0.66
N GLY A 62 -11.21 -6.74 0.06
CA GLY A 62 -11.43 -6.50 1.48
C GLY A 62 -10.22 -6.90 2.33
N LYS A 63 -9.64 -8.07 2.05
CA LYS A 63 -8.43 -8.53 2.74
C LYS A 63 -7.25 -7.60 2.52
N VAL A 64 -7.03 -7.19 1.27
CA VAL A 64 -5.95 -6.24 0.93
C VAL A 64 -6.19 -4.88 1.61
N ALA A 65 -7.43 -4.42 1.70
CA ALA A 65 -7.76 -3.19 2.41
C ALA A 65 -7.43 -3.28 3.91
N ASP A 66 -7.83 -4.36 4.58
CA ASP A 66 -7.51 -4.60 6.00
C ASP A 66 -6.01 -4.63 6.25
N LEU A 67 -5.26 -5.38 5.43
CA LEU A 67 -3.81 -5.48 5.58
C LEU A 67 -3.12 -4.13 5.33
N ALA A 68 -3.57 -3.37 4.34
CA ALA A 68 -3.04 -2.05 4.03
C ALA A 68 -3.27 -1.06 5.18
N LEU A 69 -4.48 -1.04 5.74
CA LEU A 69 -4.82 -0.20 6.89
C LEU A 69 -4.02 -0.57 8.14
N ARG A 70 -3.84 -1.86 8.43
CA ARG A 70 -3.00 -2.31 9.54
C ARG A 70 -1.54 -1.88 9.38
N ILE A 71 -0.99 -1.90 8.17
CA ILE A 71 0.36 -1.38 7.89
C ILE A 71 0.40 0.13 8.13
N PHE A 72 -0.62 0.86 7.67
CA PHE A 72 -0.72 2.29 7.85
C PHE A 72 -0.78 2.67 9.34
N GLU A 73 -1.69 2.07 10.10
CA GLU A 73 -1.92 2.37 11.52
C GLU A 73 -0.70 2.08 12.40
N GLN A 74 0.11 1.07 12.05
CA GLN A 74 1.28 0.69 12.85
C GLN A 74 2.55 1.48 12.51
N LEU A 75 2.53 2.34 11.47
CA LEU A 75 3.72 3.04 10.97
C LEU A 75 3.59 4.57 10.86
N PRO A 76 2.83 5.28 11.75
CA PRO A 76 2.66 6.73 11.64
C PRO A 76 3.99 7.46 11.70
N GLN A 77 4.97 6.96 12.47
CA GLN A 77 6.31 7.53 12.59
C GLN A 77 7.19 7.34 11.33
N VAL A 78 6.80 6.45 10.40
CA VAL A 78 7.52 6.22 9.14
C VAL A 78 6.93 7.05 8.01
N HIS A 79 5.59 7.01 7.86
CA HIS A 79 4.94 7.71 6.75
C HIS A 79 4.63 9.18 7.06
N GLY A 80 4.39 9.53 8.33
CA GLY A 80 4.09 10.90 8.75
C GLY A 80 2.75 11.44 8.24
N LEU A 81 1.87 10.59 7.72
CA LEU A 81 0.53 10.99 7.26
C LEU A 81 -0.45 10.93 8.42
N GLY A 82 -1.41 11.83 8.45
CA GLY A 82 -2.49 11.78 9.43
C GLY A 82 -3.55 10.72 9.09
N PRO A 83 -4.46 10.43 10.03
CA PRO A 83 -5.50 9.40 9.86
C PRO A 83 -6.47 9.69 8.71
N GLU A 84 -6.57 10.93 8.27
CA GLU A 84 -7.40 11.36 7.13
C GLU A 84 -6.99 10.74 5.79
N TRP A 85 -5.77 10.19 5.70
CA TRP A 85 -5.27 9.48 4.53
C TRP A 85 -5.71 8.02 4.47
N ALA A 86 -6.14 7.44 5.58
CA ALA A 86 -6.54 6.03 5.66
C ALA A 86 -7.71 5.68 4.71
N PRO A 87 -8.79 6.50 4.60
CA PRO A 87 -9.86 6.20 3.65
C PRO A 87 -9.40 6.17 2.19
N LEU A 88 -8.46 7.03 1.79
CA LEU A 88 -7.91 7.00 0.44
C LEU A 88 -7.17 5.69 0.15
N LEU A 89 -6.40 5.19 1.12
CA LEU A 89 -5.71 3.89 1.03
C LEU A 89 -6.71 2.73 0.96
N GLN A 90 -7.73 2.75 1.81
CA GLN A 90 -8.79 1.75 1.83
C GLN A 90 -9.52 1.67 0.48
N HIS A 91 -9.97 2.80 -0.04
CA HIS A 91 -10.68 2.89 -1.32
C HIS A 91 -9.78 2.43 -2.48
N ALA A 92 -8.49 2.78 -2.44
CA ALA A 92 -7.54 2.32 -3.44
C ALA A 92 -7.33 0.80 -3.39
N ALA A 93 -7.32 0.22 -2.19
CA ALA A 93 -7.22 -1.22 -2.01
C ALA A 93 -8.49 -1.95 -2.50
N LEU A 94 -9.67 -1.40 -2.25
CA LEU A 94 -10.93 -1.98 -2.74
C LEU A 94 -11.02 -1.95 -4.27
N LEU A 95 -10.47 -0.94 -4.93
CA LEU A 95 -10.60 -0.74 -6.37
C LEU A 95 -9.34 -1.09 -7.19
N HIS A 96 -8.27 -1.61 -6.57
CA HIS A 96 -6.99 -1.76 -7.27
C HIS A 96 -7.07 -2.69 -8.48
N ASP A 97 -7.94 -3.69 -8.42
CA ASP A 97 -8.05 -4.75 -9.42
C ASP A 97 -9.32 -4.71 -10.29
N ILE A 98 -10.20 -3.69 -10.14
CA ILE A 98 -11.42 -3.54 -10.98
C ILE A 98 -11.11 -3.51 -12.49
N GLY A 99 -9.90 -3.19 -12.86
CA GLY A 99 -9.46 -3.18 -14.26
C GLY A 99 -9.39 -4.55 -14.92
N TYR A 100 -9.49 -5.65 -14.16
CA TYR A 100 -9.66 -6.99 -14.73
C TYR A 100 -10.93 -7.10 -15.56
N PHE A 101 -11.95 -6.32 -15.23
CA PHE A 101 -13.18 -6.19 -16.04
C PHE A 101 -12.88 -5.85 -17.49
N VAL A 102 -11.90 -5.00 -17.74
CA VAL A 102 -11.51 -4.62 -19.09
C VAL A 102 -10.59 -5.67 -19.72
N HIS A 103 -9.49 -5.97 -19.02
CA HIS A 103 -8.54 -6.97 -19.48
C HIS A 103 -7.46 -7.27 -18.40
N ALA A 104 -7.09 -8.54 -18.23
CA ALA A 104 -6.07 -8.98 -17.28
C ALA A 104 -4.69 -8.33 -17.55
N ARG A 105 -4.31 -8.20 -18.83
CA ARG A 105 -3.07 -7.51 -19.21
C ARG A 105 -3.22 -6.02 -18.95
N ARG A 106 -2.34 -5.46 -18.10
CA ARG A 106 -2.32 -4.04 -17.71
C ARG A 106 -3.56 -3.61 -16.90
N HIS A 107 -4.27 -4.53 -16.21
CA HIS A 107 -5.44 -4.18 -15.40
C HIS A 107 -5.21 -2.97 -14.49
N HIS A 108 -4.05 -2.82 -13.87
CA HIS A 108 -3.73 -1.64 -13.06
C HIS A 108 -3.88 -0.29 -13.78
N ARG A 109 -3.73 -0.25 -15.11
CA ARG A 109 -4.00 0.96 -15.91
C ARG A 109 -5.50 1.12 -16.17
N HIS A 110 -6.17 0.00 -16.37
CA HIS A 110 -7.61 -0.02 -16.53
C HIS A 110 -8.31 0.37 -15.23
N SER A 111 -7.83 -0.11 -14.06
CA SER A 111 -8.35 0.34 -12.77
C SER A 111 -8.23 1.86 -12.61
N GLN A 112 -7.07 2.45 -12.91
CA GLN A 112 -6.89 3.90 -12.88
C GLN A 112 -7.88 4.61 -13.82
N TYR A 113 -8.06 4.11 -15.04
CA TYR A 113 -8.97 4.69 -16.01
C TYR A 113 -10.42 4.65 -15.50
N LEU A 114 -10.89 3.48 -15.05
CA LEU A 114 -12.23 3.32 -14.51
C LEU A 114 -12.47 4.24 -13.30
N ILE A 115 -11.57 4.28 -12.35
CA ILE A 115 -11.66 5.18 -11.18
C ILE A 115 -11.81 6.63 -11.61
N ARG A 116 -11.08 7.07 -12.63
CA ARG A 116 -11.09 8.47 -13.08
C ARG A 116 -12.33 8.87 -13.82
N HIS A 117 -13.03 7.92 -14.45
CA HIS A 117 -14.10 8.22 -15.41
C HIS A 117 -15.48 7.65 -15.04
N ASP A 118 -15.58 6.78 -14.03
CA ASP A 118 -16.86 6.21 -13.63
C ASP A 118 -17.77 7.26 -12.96
N ALA A 119 -19.04 7.28 -13.39
CA ALA A 119 -20.03 8.22 -12.87
C ALA A 119 -20.34 8.00 -11.38
N LEU A 120 -20.24 6.76 -10.87
CA LEU A 120 -20.46 6.46 -9.45
C LEU A 120 -19.44 7.15 -8.52
N LEU A 121 -18.30 7.53 -9.07
CA LEU A 121 -17.25 8.26 -8.35
C LEU A 121 -17.23 9.76 -8.70
N SER A 122 -18.32 10.31 -9.30
CA SER A 122 -18.37 11.74 -9.65
C SER A 122 -18.17 12.66 -8.46
N ASP A 123 -18.72 12.28 -7.31
CA ASP A 123 -18.64 13.06 -6.08
C ASP A 123 -17.28 12.94 -5.35
N TYR A 124 -16.40 12.08 -5.85
CA TYR A 124 -15.06 11.95 -5.30
C TYR A 124 -14.26 13.23 -5.65
N PRO A 125 -13.87 14.04 -4.66
CA PRO A 125 -13.35 15.39 -4.92
C PRO A 125 -12.00 15.36 -5.62
N GLN A 126 -11.77 16.33 -6.52
CA GLN A 126 -10.43 16.55 -7.09
C GLN A 126 -9.56 17.35 -6.10
N PRO A 127 -8.27 17.05 -6.01
CA PRO A 127 -7.49 16.10 -6.82
C PRO A 127 -7.48 14.66 -6.26
N TRP A 128 -8.30 14.35 -5.26
CA TRP A 128 -8.25 13.08 -4.51
C TRP A 128 -8.69 11.89 -5.35
N ARG A 129 -9.62 12.09 -6.29
CA ARG A 129 -10.01 11.06 -7.27
C ARG A 129 -8.82 10.64 -8.14
N GLU A 130 -8.00 11.61 -8.54
CA GLU A 130 -6.76 11.32 -9.28
C GLU A 130 -5.75 10.59 -8.39
N ALA A 131 -5.59 10.99 -7.13
CA ALA A 131 -4.73 10.31 -6.16
C ALA A 131 -5.18 8.86 -5.93
N LEU A 132 -6.49 8.63 -5.78
CA LEU A 132 -7.09 7.29 -5.69
C LEU A 132 -6.69 6.41 -6.87
N GLY A 133 -6.90 6.92 -8.08
CA GLY A 133 -6.52 6.21 -9.31
C GLY A 133 -5.02 5.93 -9.40
N LEU A 134 -4.16 6.84 -8.94
CA LEU A 134 -2.71 6.64 -8.93
C LEU A 134 -2.27 5.60 -7.90
N VAL A 135 -2.83 5.62 -6.68
CA VAL A 135 -2.52 4.63 -5.65
C VAL A 135 -2.93 3.24 -6.12
N ALA A 136 -4.17 3.09 -6.60
CA ALA A 136 -4.67 1.84 -7.19
C ALA A 136 -3.78 1.36 -8.35
N ARG A 137 -3.46 2.23 -9.32
CA ARG A 137 -2.57 1.89 -10.43
C ARG A 137 -1.20 1.40 -9.97
N ASN A 138 -0.65 2.01 -8.94
CA ASN A 138 0.71 1.78 -8.48
C ASN A 138 0.87 0.47 -7.68
N HIS A 139 -0.17 -0.34 -7.47
CA HIS A 139 -0.06 -1.62 -6.76
C HIS A 139 0.92 -2.60 -7.45
N ARG A 140 1.21 -2.38 -8.74
CA ARG A 140 2.18 -3.20 -9.51
C ARG A 140 2.96 -2.38 -10.55
N LYS A 141 3.99 -3.03 -11.15
CA LYS A 141 4.85 -2.44 -12.18
C LYS A 141 5.61 -1.19 -11.70
N ARG A 142 6.11 -0.37 -12.64
CA ARG A 142 6.80 0.88 -12.33
C ARG A 142 5.79 1.91 -11.80
N PRO A 143 5.98 2.43 -10.59
CA PRO A 143 5.06 3.42 -10.03
C PRO A 143 5.12 4.72 -10.83
N ARG A 144 4.00 5.42 -10.89
CA ARG A 144 3.90 6.80 -11.38
C ARG A 144 3.87 7.75 -10.20
N ALA A 145 4.61 8.83 -10.31
CA ALA A 145 4.52 9.95 -9.38
C ALA A 145 3.19 10.71 -9.59
N ALA A 146 2.78 11.46 -8.57
CA ALA A 146 1.72 12.44 -8.71
C ALA A 146 2.12 13.52 -9.73
N PRO A 147 1.16 14.25 -10.32
CA PRO A 147 1.46 15.40 -11.18
C PRO A 147 2.41 16.37 -10.48
N HIS A 148 3.35 16.95 -11.22
CA HIS A 148 4.36 17.86 -10.67
C HIS A 148 3.75 19.04 -9.89
N ALA A 149 2.59 19.53 -10.36
CA ALA A 149 1.85 20.61 -9.72
C ALA A 149 1.40 20.31 -8.27
N TRP A 150 1.35 19.03 -7.87
CA TRP A 150 0.99 18.65 -6.50
C TRP A 150 2.15 18.73 -5.50
N GLY A 151 3.35 18.97 -5.99
CA GLY A 151 4.56 19.08 -5.18
C GLY A 151 5.12 17.74 -4.67
N ALA A 152 6.31 17.83 -4.07
CA ALA A 152 7.06 16.66 -3.61
C ALA A 152 6.36 15.93 -2.45
N ALA A 153 5.68 16.69 -1.57
CA ALA A 153 5.01 16.15 -0.40
C ALA A 153 3.84 15.23 -0.80
N CYS A 154 2.98 15.66 -1.71
CA CYS A 154 1.86 14.85 -2.20
C CYS A 154 2.37 13.63 -3.00
N THR A 155 3.41 13.81 -3.81
CA THR A 155 4.06 12.70 -4.53
C THR A 155 4.57 11.65 -3.53
N ARG A 156 5.21 12.06 -2.44
CA ARG A 156 5.69 11.14 -1.40
C ARG A 156 4.54 10.41 -0.71
N ALA A 157 3.43 11.11 -0.40
CA ALA A 157 2.25 10.50 0.18
C ALA A 157 1.64 9.43 -0.74
N VAL A 158 1.38 9.76 -2.00
CA VAL A 158 0.86 8.80 -3.01
C VAL A 158 1.77 7.59 -3.16
N LEU A 159 3.09 7.77 -3.23
CA LEU A 159 4.04 6.66 -3.32
C LEU A 159 4.07 5.83 -2.03
N GLY A 160 3.92 6.46 -0.87
CA GLY A 160 3.83 5.79 0.42
C GLY A 160 2.61 4.88 0.54
N LEU A 161 1.42 5.42 0.24
CA LEU A 161 0.18 4.63 0.21
C LEU A 161 0.28 3.50 -0.83
N SER A 162 0.82 3.80 -2.01
CA SER A 162 1.05 2.77 -3.04
C SER A 162 2.00 1.67 -2.57
N ALA A 163 2.99 2.00 -1.75
CA ALA A 163 3.95 1.03 -1.21
C ALA A 163 3.30 0.10 -0.18
N MET A 164 2.42 0.64 0.67
CA MET A 164 1.64 -0.14 1.64
C MET A 164 0.65 -1.06 0.92
N LEU A 165 -0.10 -0.55 -0.05
CA LEU A 165 -0.99 -1.34 -0.89
C LEU A 165 -0.25 -2.49 -1.58
N ARG A 166 0.96 -2.26 -2.09
CA ARG A 166 1.78 -3.33 -2.70
C ARG A 166 2.13 -4.46 -1.76
N ILE A 167 2.47 -4.12 -0.52
CA ILE A 167 2.81 -5.14 0.48
C ILE A 167 1.55 -5.93 0.81
N ALA A 168 0.43 -5.24 1.07
CA ALA A 168 -0.85 -5.86 1.39
C ALA A 168 -1.32 -6.83 0.29
N ASP A 169 -1.36 -6.37 -0.96
CA ASP A 169 -1.66 -7.18 -2.14
C ASP A 169 -0.66 -8.35 -2.33
N GLY A 170 0.59 -8.15 -1.93
CA GLY A 170 1.58 -9.22 -1.95
C GLY A 170 1.37 -10.26 -0.86
N CYS A 171 0.81 -9.90 0.27
CA CYS A 171 0.51 -10.84 1.36
C CYS A 171 -0.65 -11.77 1.01
N ASP A 172 -1.64 -11.29 0.27
CA ASP A 172 -2.81 -12.08 -0.17
C ASP A 172 -2.71 -12.48 -1.66
N TYR A 173 -1.50 -12.72 -2.14
CA TYR A 173 -1.27 -13.08 -3.54
C TYR A 173 -1.97 -14.38 -3.98
N GLY A 174 -2.26 -15.26 -3.05
CA GLY A 174 -2.97 -16.52 -3.30
C GLY A 174 -4.48 -16.34 -3.43
N HIS A 175 -5.03 -15.18 -3.10
CA HIS A 175 -6.47 -14.92 -3.02
C HIS A 175 -7.22 -15.91 -2.13
N ASP A 176 -6.60 -16.32 -1.03
CA ASP A 176 -7.19 -17.25 -0.06
C ASP A 176 -7.61 -16.58 1.24
N ALA A 177 -7.40 -15.28 1.32
CA ALA A 177 -7.68 -14.43 2.49
C ALA A 177 -7.08 -14.94 3.82
N ALA A 178 -6.17 -15.90 3.75
CA ALA A 178 -5.59 -16.55 4.93
C ALA A 178 -4.54 -15.67 5.63
N ALA A 179 -3.88 -14.78 4.89
CA ALA A 179 -2.81 -13.92 5.40
C ALA A 179 -3.27 -13.08 6.60
N ARG A 180 -2.44 -13.03 7.62
CA ARG A 180 -2.62 -12.15 8.79
C ARG A 180 -1.34 -11.35 9.01
N LEU A 181 -1.48 -10.05 9.23
CA LEU A 181 -0.37 -9.21 9.66
C LEU A 181 -0.32 -9.19 11.19
N GLY A 182 0.77 -9.66 11.74
CA GLY A 182 1.06 -9.58 13.15
C GLY A 182 1.76 -8.26 13.52
N ALA A 183 2.79 -8.33 14.34
CA ALA A 183 3.52 -7.14 14.78
C ALA A 183 4.34 -6.50 13.66
N VAL A 184 4.26 -5.17 13.58
CA VAL A 184 5.13 -4.33 12.75
C VAL A 184 6.09 -3.60 13.68
N ARG A 185 7.38 -3.90 13.59
CA ARG A 185 8.40 -3.39 14.52
C ARG A 185 9.51 -2.65 13.78
N ILE A 186 9.88 -1.48 14.31
CA ILE A 186 11.08 -0.79 13.87
C ILE A 186 12.24 -1.28 14.73
N ARG A 187 13.28 -1.78 14.08
CA ARG A 187 14.52 -2.23 14.71
C ARG A 187 15.70 -1.42 14.16
N ARG A 188 16.87 -1.49 14.81
CA ARG A 188 18.09 -0.79 14.35
C ARG A 188 18.48 -1.11 12.90
N GLY A 189 18.03 -2.25 12.40
CA GLY A 189 18.33 -2.70 11.03
C GLY A 189 17.24 -2.47 10.01
N GLY A 190 16.11 -1.83 10.36
CA GLY A 190 14.99 -1.56 9.46
C GLY A 190 13.63 -1.90 10.04
N LEU A 191 12.66 -2.12 9.18
CA LEU A 191 11.30 -2.52 9.51
C LEU A 191 11.19 -4.05 9.48
N GLU A 192 10.54 -4.61 10.48
CA GLU A 192 10.22 -6.04 10.56
C GLU A 192 8.70 -6.21 10.60
N LEU A 193 8.17 -7.04 9.69
CA LEU A 193 6.76 -7.41 9.61
C LEU A 193 6.61 -8.90 9.86
N SER A 194 5.79 -9.26 10.85
CA SER A 194 5.39 -10.64 11.09
C SER A 194 4.14 -10.98 10.29
N LEU A 195 4.13 -12.13 9.68
CA LEU A 195 3.00 -12.67 8.92
C LEU A 195 2.65 -14.07 9.43
N SER A 196 1.37 -14.43 9.39
CA SER A 196 0.90 -15.81 9.58
C SER A 196 -0.13 -16.16 8.51
N GLY A 197 -0.49 -17.42 8.38
CA GLY A 197 -1.44 -17.88 7.36
C GLY A 197 -0.90 -17.82 5.93
N VAL A 198 0.42 -17.80 5.74
CA VAL A 198 1.06 -17.71 4.42
C VAL A 198 2.11 -18.82 4.23
N SER A 199 2.21 -19.35 3.02
CA SER A 199 3.27 -20.31 2.68
C SER A 199 4.60 -19.62 2.44
N VAL A 200 5.63 -19.99 3.21
CA VAL A 200 6.98 -19.39 3.16
C VAL A 200 7.59 -19.46 1.75
N GLY A 201 7.47 -20.60 1.06
CA GLY A 201 8.10 -20.82 -0.24
C GLY A 201 7.53 -19.94 -1.37
N GLY A 202 6.22 -19.72 -1.37
CA GLY A 202 5.54 -18.95 -2.40
C GLY A 202 5.66 -17.44 -2.23
N ILE A 203 5.47 -16.97 -1.00
CA ILE A 203 5.32 -15.54 -0.71
C ILE A 203 6.63 -14.75 -0.75
N SER A 204 7.78 -15.36 -0.44
CA SER A 204 9.04 -14.63 -0.29
C SER A 204 9.49 -13.90 -1.56
N ARG A 205 9.34 -14.52 -2.73
CA ARG A 205 9.64 -13.89 -4.03
C ARG A 205 8.73 -12.72 -4.33
N ILE A 206 7.46 -12.84 -3.97
CA ILE A 206 6.43 -11.83 -4.20
C ILE A 206 6.69 -10.63 -3.31
N LEU A 207 6.82 -10.82 -2.01
CA LEU A 207 7.09 -9.75 -1.05
C LEU A 207 8.39 -9.03 -1.34
N ARG A 208 9.45 -9.76 -1.78
CA ARG A 208 10.70 -9.15 -2.24
C ARG A 208 10.49 -8.13 -3.37
N ARG A 209 9.59 -8.42 -4.30
CA ARG A 209 9.28 -7.52 -5.41
C ARG A 209 8.36 -6.39 -4.98
N LYS A 210 7.33 -6.71 -4.19
CA LYS A 210 6.29 -5.76 -3.78
C LYS A 210 6.82 -4.71 -2.79
N SER A 211 7.68 -5.08 -1.87
CA SER A 211 8.25 -4.20 -0.84
C SER A 211 9.34 -3.23 -1.34
N ARG A 212 9.85 -3.40 -2.55
CA ARG A 212 10.88 -2.50 -3.11
C ARG A 212 10.47 -1.03 -3.11
N LEU A 213 9.20 -0.75 -3.38
CA LEU A 213 8.73 0.63 -3.39
C LEU A 213 8.78 1.21 -1.97
N PHE A 214 8.37 0.46 -0.96
CA PHE A 214 8.42 0.88 0.44
C PHE A 214 9.87 1.20 0.88
N ALA A 215 10.77 0.25 0.67
CA ALA A 215 12.18 0.43 1.01
C ALA A 215 12.82 1.68 0.35
N ARG A 216 12.42 1.98 -0.89
CA ARG A 216 12.92 3.16 -1.61
C ARG A 216 12.26 4.46 -1.14
N THR A 217 10.95 4.45 -0.89
CA THR A 217 10.20 5.65 -0.50
C THR A 217 10.61 6.16 0.87
N TYR A 218 10.89 5.24 1.80
CA TYR A 218 11.22 5.58 3.18
C TYR A 218 12.71 5.41 3.52
N ALA A 219 13.53 4.98 2.56
CA ALA A 219 14.95 4.64 2.77
C ALA A 219 15.14 3.67 3.95
N LEU A 220 14.17 2.77 4.15
CA LEU A 220 14.10 1.86 5.28
C LEU A 220 14.12 0.41 4.79
N PRO A 221 15.14 -0.40 5.16
CA PRO A 221 15.13 -1.84 4.87
C PRO A 221 13.91 -2.52 5.49
N ILE A 222 13.37 -3.50 4.80
CA ILE A 222 12.20 -4.25 5.29
C ILE A 222 12.52 -5.75 5.34
N THR A 223 12.15 -6.38 6.44
CA THR A 223 12.29 -7.82 6.67
C THR A 223 10.91 -8.40 6.94
N PHE A 224 10.65 -9.57 6.39
CA PHE A 224 9.46 -10.35 6.70
C PHE A 224 9.83 -11.59 7.49
N THR A 225 9.01 -11.90 8.49
CA THR A 225 9.05 -13.15 9.24
C THR A 225 7.70 -13.83 9.11
N VAL A 226 7.69 -15.16 9.10
CA VAL A 226 6.45 -15.94 9.12
C VAL A 226 6.40 -16.68 10.45
N GLU A 227 5.27 -16.51 11.11
CA GLU A 227 4.92 -17.28 12.31
C GLU A 227 4.39 -18.65 11.86
N ALA A 228 4.86 -19.67 12.51
CA ALA A 228 4.44 -21.06 12.27
C ALA A 228 3.00 -21.29 12.71
#